data_264f389aa215b218183a552f1d044bbf
#
_entry.id   264f389aa215b218183a552f1d044bbf
#
_cell.length_a   1.000
_cell.length_b   1.000
_cell.length_c   1.000
_cell.angle_alpha   90.00
_cell.angle_beta   90.00
_cell.angle_gamma   90.00
#
_symmetry.space_group_name_H-M   'P 1'
#
loop_
_entity.id
_entity.type
_entity.pdbx_description
1 polymer ?
#
loop_
_entity_poly.entity_id
_entity_poly.type
_entity_poly.pdbx_seq_one_letter_code
_entity_poly.pdbx_strand_id
1 'polypeptide(L)'
;MAILLAMVFTAGMLLSVRTAAYAAESSDAGRSSGQEDTQMRGIWLCYKEYAALGLSVFDDEEAYRENTDRFLTEAQKYGINTVFLHARAFDDAFWRSRTFKASKYIGGDESLTAWEAYEDYDPFGVFLEEAHKYGMEVHAWLNPYRVSLDYYYDPEDEASTDRVLTAVRELLAFESSGEKIDGIHLDDYFYHAAKGYYRMDSPDDKYAIVGSEEERPAEGDYKVVTAAEKRNNVNSMVREIYRTVSEAGSTFGISPAGNYDNDMNSGADIDTWLSEDGYIDYIIPQIYWTDQWGDDGSTTMFTDRLNIFLEKRKNKAKFYVGLALYKTQKTGNSNDPGWTWKDTNLAEQLDEIKEKGADGYVFFSAQFLFRNCAKEELSNLRR
;
A
#
# COMPACT_ATOMS: atom_id res chain seq x y z
N MET A 1 -11.99 67.11 -49.24
CA MET A 1 -10.75 67.80 -49.63
C MET A 1 -9.61 67.18 -48.83
N ALA A 2 -8.69 66.50 -49.57
CA ALA A 2 -7.31 66.10 -49.29
C ALA A 2 -7.03 65.35 -47.97
N ILE A 3 -6.84 64.04 -47.93
CA ILE A 3 -5.70 63.22 -48.30
C ILE A 3 -4.36 63.76 -47.75
N LEU A 4 -3.79 63.13 -46.78
CA LEU A 4 -2.34 62.81 -46.78
C LEU A 4 -2.01 61.51 -46.09
N LEU A 5 -1.38 60.70 -46.87
CA LEU A 5 -0.75 59.40 -46.60
C LEU A 5 0.57 59.61 -45.81
N ALA A 6 0.88 58.82 -44.80
CA ALA A 6 2.25 58.68 -44.36
C ALA A 6 2.53 57.21 -44.03
N MET A 7 3.31 56.62 -44.92
CA MET A 7 4.01 55.35 -44.64
C MET A 7 5.10 55.57 -43.59
N VAL A 8 5.17 54.67 -42.62
CA VAL A 8 6.37 54.53 -41.83
C VAL A 8 6.82 53.03 -41.87
N PHE A 9 8.05 52.87 -42.30
CA PHE A 9 8.79 51.64 -42.48
C PHE A 9 8.88 50.77 -41.20
N THR A 10 8.59 49.53 -41.35
CA THR A 10 9.01 48.48 -40.43
C THR A 10 10.45 48.07 -40.76
N ALA A 11 11.37 48.33 -39.86
CA ALA A 11 12.68 47.68 -39.82
C ALA A 11 12.66 46.61 -38.73
N GLY A 12 13.11 45.45 -39.12
CA GLY A 12 12.97 44.19 -38.44
C GLY A 12 13.59 44.03 -37.05
N MET A 13 13.05 43.05 -36.38
CA MET A 13 13.79 42.28 -35.39
C MET A 13 13.56 40.79 -35.64
N LEU A 14 14.44 40.24 -36.48
CA LEU A 14 14.81 38.84 -36.51
C LEU A 14 15.91 38.69 -35.44
N LEU A 15 15.56 38.40 -34.23
CA LEU A 15 16.49 37.79 -33.23
C LEU A 15 15.68 36.99 -32.25
N SER A 16 16.19 35.79 -31.99
CA SER A 16 15.78 34.84 -30.91
C SER A 16 14.80 33.74 -31.29
N VAL A 17 15.15 32.92 -32.29
CA VAL A 17 14.72 31.51 -32.36
C VAL A 17 15.97 30.65 -32.60
N ARG A 18 16.95 30.70 -31.70
CA ARG A 18 18.14 29.82 -31.76
C ARG A 18 18.68 29.36 -30.43
N THR A 19 17.91 29.42 -29.34
CA THR A 19 18.34 28.93 -28.04
C THR A 19 17.48 27.80 -27.43
N ALA A 20 16.41 27.38 -28.12
CA ALA A 20 15.59 26.26 -27.68
C ALA A 20 15.92 24.91 -28.35
N ALA A 21 16.84 24.89 -29.35
CA ALA A 21 17.20 23.67 -30.07
C ALA A 21 18.50 23.01 -29.55
N TYR A 22 19.18 23.58 -28.58
CA TYR A 22 20.46 23.03 -28.09
C TYR A 22 20.35 22.30 -26.74
N ALA A 23 19.18 22.30 -26.12
CA ALA A 23 18.95 21.54 -24.88
C ALA A 23 18.22 20.19 -25.10
N ALA A 24 17.79 19.90 -26.35
CA ALA A 24 17.09 18.67 -26.68
C ALA A 24 17.98 17.58 -27.30
N GLU A 25 19.25 17.86 -27.61
CA GLU A 25 20.16 16.89 -28.24
C GLU A 25 21.21 16.28 -27.29
N SER A 26 21.20 16.60 -25.99
CA SER A 26 22.15 16.02 -25.04
C SER A 26 21.58 15.03 -24.04
N SER A 27 20.28 14.67 -24.15
CA SER A 27 19.65 13.66 -23.26
C SER A 27 19.39 12.32 -23.91
N ASP A 28 19.82 12.09 -25.17
CA ASP A 28 19.55 10.84 -25.89
C ASP A 28 20.80 9.97 -26.11
N ALA A 29 21.86 10.18 -25.31
CA ALA A 29 23.05 9.33 -25.32
C ALA A 29 23.11 8.52 -24.02
N GLY A 30 22.31 7.44 -23.91
CA GLY A 30 22.42 6.51 -22.78
C GLY A 30 21.22 5.64 -22.45
N ARG A 31 20.13 5.74 -23.17
CA ARG A 31 19.10 4.68 -23.09
C ARG A 31 19.52 3.53 -24.00
N SER A 32 20.25 2.58 -23.40
CA SER A 32 20.28 1.22 -23.95
C SER A 32 18.83 0.76 -24.04
N SER A 33 18.47 0.12 -25.17
CA SER A 33 17.24 -0.64 -25.35
C SER A 33 17.27 -1.89 -24.43
N GLY A 34 17.28 -1.66 -23.11
CA GLY A 34 17.00 -2.65 -22.10
C GLY A 34 15.49 -2.69 -21.96
N GLN A 35 14.91 -3.87 -22.00
CA GLN A 35 13.56 -4.17 -21.59
C GLN A 35 13.31 -3.44 -20.26
N GLU A 36 12.32 -2.55 -20.19
CA GLU A 36 11.95 -1.91 -18.93
C GLU A 36 11.72 -3.02 -17.91
N ASP A 37 12.39 -2.95 -16.77
CA ASP A 37 12.22 -3.89 -15.67
C ASP A 37 10.85 -3.61 -15.04
N THR A 38 9.82 -4.27 -15.54
CA THR A 38 8.42 -4.10 -15.13
C THR A 38 8.07 -4.87 -13.87
N GLN A 39 9.04 -5.58 -13.26
CA GLN A 39 8.81 -6.34 -12.06
C GLN A 39 8.69 -5.42 -10.84
N MET A 40 7.56 -5.48 -10.11
CA MET A 40 7.43 -4.79 -8.83
C MET A 40 8.32 -5.45 -7.77
N ARG A 41 9.11 -4.63 -7.11
CA ARG A 41 9.88 -4.98 -5.91
C ARG A 41 9.51 -3.98 -4.84
N GLY A 42 8.49 -4.34 -4.07
CA GLY A 42 7.86 -3.42 -3.13
C GLY A 42 8.31 -3.62 -1.68
N ILE A 43 7.99 -2.63 -0.86
CA ILE A 43 8.13 -2.70 0.58
C ILE A 43 6.97 -1.97 1.27
N TRP A 44 6.40 -2.58 2.31
CA TRP A 44 5.43 -1.90 3.16
C TRP A 44 6.13 -1.11 4.26
N LEU A 45 5.78 0.17 4.38
CA LEU A 45 6.11 1.03 5.52
C LEU A 45 4.88 1.16 6.41
N CYS A 46 4.86 0.39 7.51
CA CYS A 46 3.73 0.27 8.41
C CYS A 46 3.70 1.41 9.44
N TYR A 47 2.50 1.82 9.85
CA TYR A 47 2.31 2.86 10.89
C TYR A 47 3.10 2.64 12.18
N LYS A 48 3.42 1.39 12.54
CA LYS A 48 4.22 1.05 13.75
C LYS A 48 5.71 1.35 13.60
N GLU A 49 6.17 1.62 12.39
CA GLU A 49 7.60 1.71 12.06
C GLU A 49 8.09 3.16 11.93
N TYR A 50 7.18 4.12 11.80
CA TYR A 50 7.53 5.53 11.61
C TYR A 50 8.49 6.04 12.69
N ALA A 51 8.16 5.81 13.98
CA ALA A 51 9.04 6.21 15.08
C ALA A 51 10.42 5.53 15.04
N ALA A 52 10.45 4.23 14.73
CA ALA A 52 11.70 3.46 14.68
C ALA A 52 12.61 3.88 13.51
N LEU A 53 12.03 4.43 12.44
CA LEU A 53 12.75 4.94 11.28
C LEU A 53 13.07 6.44 11.37
N GLY A 54 12.61 7.12 12.44
CA GLY A 54 12.76 8.55 12.61
C GLY A 54 11.80 9.38 11.77
N LEU A 55 10.71 8.77 11.30
CA LEU A 55 9.67 9.37 10.46
C LEU A 55 8.47 9.87 11.28
N SER A 56 8.66 10.17 12.55
CA SER A 56 7.67 10.76 13.47
C SER A 56 8.18 12.06 14.12
N VAL A 57 9.13 12.72 13.47
CA VAL A 57 9.70 13.99 13.95
C VAL A 57 8.91 15.13 13.34
N PHE A 58 8.00 15.70 14.12
CA PHE A 58 7.05 16.71 13.63
C PHE A 58 7.58 18.14 13.63
N ASP A 59 8.62 18.40 14.41
CA ASP A 59 9.11 19.77 14.63
C ASP A 59 10.27 20.15 13.69
N ASP A 60 10.73 19.23 12.83
CA ASP A 60 11.90 19.42 12.00
C ASP A 60 11.77 18.71 10.65
N GLU A 61 11.34 19.44 9.64
CA GLU A 61 11.20 18.94 8.25
C GLU A 61 12.54 18.46 7.68
N GLU A 62 13.66 19.14 8.01
CA GLU A 62 14.99 18.76 7.51
C GLU A 62 15.38 17.37 8.04
N ALA A 63 15.22 17.14 9.35
CA ALA A 63 15.46 15.83 9.96
C ALA A 63 14.52 14.74 9.38
N TYR A 64 13.26 15.08 9.08
CA TYR A 64 12.34 14.16 8.43
C TYR A 64 12.83 13.78 7.02
N ARG A 65 13.27 14.76 6.22
CA ARG A 65 13.84 14.53 4.88
C ARG A 65 15.11 13.67 4.94
N GLU A 66 16.01 13.93 5.87
CA GLU A 66 17.23 13.13 6.06
C GLU A 66 16.91 11.67 6.44
N ASN A 67 15.91 11.44 7.30
CA ASN A 67 15.48 10.11 7.68
C ASN A 67 14.79 9.38 6.52
N THR A 68 14.01 10.09 5.72
CA THR A 68 13.39 9.57 4.50
C THR A 68 14.44 9.17 3.47
N ASP A 69 15.43 10.06 3.21
CA ASP A 69 16.55 9.79 2.31
C ASP A 69 17.35 8.55 2.75
N ARG A 70 17.65 8.44 4.04
CA ARG A 70 18.31 7.26 4.61
C ARG A 70 17.51 5.97 4.36
N PHE A 71 16.19 6.01 4.53
CA PHE A 71 15.33 4.86 4.27
C PHE A 71 15.34 4.49 2.79
N LEU A 72 15.15 5.46 1.88
CA LEU A 72 15.10 5.23 0.44
C LEU A 72 16.45 4.74 -0.11
N THR A 73 17.56 5.30 0.38
CA THR A 73 18.91 4.81 0.08
C THR A 73 19.09 3.35 0.48
N GLU A 74 18.61 2.94 1.65
CA GLU A 74 18.70 1.54 2.07
C GLU A 74 17.82 0.64 1.21
N ALA A 75 16.58 1.04 0.95
CA ALA A 75 15.63 0.31 0.11
C ALA A 75 16.19 0.09 -1.32
N GLN A 76 16.81 1.11 -1.90
CA GLN A 76 17.42 1.05 -3.23
C GLN A 76 18.53 0.00 -3.33
N LYS A 77 19.28 -0.28 -2.25
CA LYS A 77 20.32 -1.33 -2.23
C LYS A 77 19.77 -2.73 -2.51
N TYR A 78 18.50 -2.95 -2.22
CA TYR A 78 17.78 -4.21 -2.45
C TYR A 78 16.90 -4.16 -3.70
N GLY A 79 17.07 -3.12 -4.52
CA GLY A 79 16.34 -2.94 -5.78
C GLY A 79 14.86 -2.62 -5.60
N ILE A 80 14.44 -2.15 -4.41
CA ILE A 80 13.06 -1.71 -4.18
C ILE A 80 12.73 -0.55 -5.12
N ASN A 81 11.58 -0.63 -5.77
CA ASN A 81 11.07 0.37 -6.70
C ASN A 81 9.65 0.86 -6.37
N THR A 82 9.02 0.32 -5.32
CA THR A 82 7.67 0.72 -4.90
C THR A 82 7.58 0.71 -3.38
N VAL A 83 7.03 1.78 -2.79
CA VAL A 83 6.75 1.87 -1.36
C VAL A 83 5.25 1.91 -1.12
N PHE A 84 4.74 0.97 -0.34
CA PHE A 84 3.39 1.00 0.19
C PHE A 84 3.40 1.79 1.49
N LEU A 85 3.12 3.09 1.38
CA LEU A 85 3.20 4.03 2.48
C LEU A 85 1.88 4.07 3.24
N HIS A 86 1.90 3.68 4.52
CA HIS A 86 0.67 3.67 5.32
C HIS A 86 0.14 5.09 5.49
N ALA A 87 -0.96 5.40 4.80
CA ALA A 87 -1.62 6.70 4.81
C ALA A 87 -2.78 6.76 5.81
N ARG A 88 -3.50 5.64 6.00
CA ARG A 88 -4.63 5.54 6.92
C ARG A 88 -4.63 4.19 7.63
N ALA A 89 -4.12 4.15 8.86
CA ALA A 89 -4.05 2.94 9.66
C ALA A 89 -5.34 2.66 10.45
N PHE A 90 -6.04 3.75 10.81
CA PHE A 90 -7.30 3.75 11.56
C PHE A 90 -8.26 4.75 10.90
N ASP A 91 -9.11 5.41 11.66
CA ASP A 91 -9.88 6.55 11.14
C ASP A 91 -9.10 7.87 11.26
N ASP A 92 -7.83 7.83 10.89
CA ASP A 92 -6.83 8.91 10.97
C ASP A 92 -6.21 9.17 9.59
N ALA A 93 -5.42 10.24 9.50
CA ALA A 93 -4.69 10.59 8.27
C ALA A 93 -3.21 10.87 8.55
N PHE A 94 -2.35 10.37 7.67
CA PHE A 94 -0.92 10.65 7.64
C PHE A 94 -0.57 11.72 6.60
N TRP A 95 -1.57 12.17 5.83
CA TRP A 95 -1.52 13.29 4.89
C TRP A 95 -2.35 14.46 5.43
N ARG A 96 -2.15 15.65 4.92
CA ARG A 96 -2.84 16.87 5.33
C ARG A 96 -4.31 16.86 4.92
N SER A 97 -5.13 16.15 5.68
CA SER A 97 -6.57 15.97 5.47
C SER A 97 -7.42 17.00 6.22
N ARG A 98 -8.47 17.51 5.57
CA ARG A 98 -9.49 18.36 6.21
C ARG A 98 -10.58 17.55 6.90
N THR A 99 -10.69 16.28 6.59
CA THR A 99 -11.77 15.38 7.03
C THR A 99 -11.36 14.49 8.19
N PHE A 100 -10.09 14.03 8.18
CA PHE A 100 -9.59 13.07 9.15
C PHE A 100 -8.73 13.74 10.23
N LYS A 101 -8.70 13.13 11.41
CA LYS A 101 -7.80 13.51 12.49
C LYS A 101 -6.36 13.17 12.13
N ALA A 102 -5.43 13.92 12.72
CA ALA A 102 -4.02 13.60 12.59
C ALA A 102 -3.68 12.26 13.25
N SER A 103 -2.75 11.52 12.65
CA SER A 103 -2.27 10.27 13.22
C SER A 103 -1.20 10.50 14.28
N LYS A 104 -1.43 9.98 15.47
CA LYS A 104 -0.42 9.99 16.55
C LYS A 104 0.81 9.15 16.23
N TYR A 105 0.70 8.20 15.30
CA TYR A 105 1.81 7.30 14.95
C TYR A 105 2.93 7.97 14.17
N ILE A 106 2.63 9.12 13.56
CA ILE A 106 3.65 9.97 12.94
C ILE A 106 3.89 11.25 13.76
N GLY A 107 3.43 11.29 15.02
CA GLY A 107 3.64 12.41 15.93
C GLY A 107 2.57 13.50 15.83
N GLY A 108 1.48 13.28 15.09
CA GLY A 108 0.37 14.23 14.98
C GLY A 108 -0.47 14.29 16.27
N ASP A 109 -1.03 15.46 16.55
CA ASP A 109 -2.00 15.65 17.61
C ASP A 109 -3.39 15.12 17.19
N GLU A 110 -3.77 13.95 17.72
CA GLU A 110 -5.05 13.30 17.40
C GLU A 110 -6.30 14.09 17.85
N SER A 111 -6.14 15.21 18.57
CA SER A 111 -7.25 16.13 18.88
C SER A 111 -7.56 17.08 17.73
N LEU A 112 -6.60 17.33 16.86
CA LEU A 112 -6.69 18.22 15.70
C LEU A 112 -7.07 17.45 14.42
N THR A 113 -7.56 18.17 13.42
CA THR A 113 -7.56 17.65 12.03
C THR A 113 -6.13 17.52 11.53
N ALA A 114 -5.88 16.63 10.59
CA ALA A 114 -4.56 16.52 9.98
C ALA A 114 -4.17 17.81 9.23
N TRP A 115 -5.16 18.58 8.75
CA TRP A 115 -4.93 19.88 8.15
C TRP A 115 -4.31 20.89 9.12
N GLU A 116 -4.78 20.91 10.38
CA GLU A 116 -4.27 21.78 11.44
C GLU A 116 -2.93 21.26 12.00
N ALA A 117 -2.87 19.95 12.26
CA ALA A 117 -1.68 19.34 12.86
C ALA A 117 -0.43 19.37 11.97
N TYR A 118 -0.62 19.37 10.64
CA TYR A 118 0.45 19.36 9.63
C TYR A 118 0.58 20.72 8.95
N GLU A 119 0.37 21.82 9.71
CA GLU A 119 0.37 23.18 9.16
C GLU A 119 1.76 23.56 8.62
N ASP A 120 2.82 23.22 9.34
CA ASP A 120 4.20 23.60 9.01
C ASP A 120 4.72 22.82 7.79
N TYR A 121 4.50 21.52 7.75
CA TYR A 121 4.77 20.67 6.58
C TYR A 121 3.92 19.41 6.58
N ASP A 122 3.70 18.83 5.41
CA ASP A 122 2.99 17.57 5.23
C ASP A 122 3.98 16.41 5.15
N PRO A 123 4.05 15.53 6.18
CA PRO A 123 5.02 14.43 6.17
C PRO A 123 4.78 13.42 5.06
N PHE A 124 3.52 13.20 4.66
CA PHE A 124 3.19 12.33 3.54
C PHE A 124 3.68 12.92 2.21
N GLY A 125 3.46 14.23 2.01
CA GLY A 125 3.92 14.95 0.83
C GLY A 125 5.44 14.98 0.73
N VAL A 126 6.15 15.24 1.83
CA VAL A 126 7.61 15.19 1.88
C VAL A 126 8.14 13.80 1.52
N PHE A 127 7.53 12.74 2.05
CA PHE A 127 7.94 11.37 1.71
C PHE A 127 7.74 11.06 0.23
N LEU A 128 6.59 11.45 -0.33
CA LEU A 128 6.25 11.27 -1.74
C LEU A 128 7.28 11.95 -2.66
N GLU A 129 7.59 13.22 -2.39
CA GLU A 129 8.59 13.99 -3.14
C GLU A 129 9.97 13.31 -3.11
N GLU A 130 10.41 12.87 -1.93
CA GLU A 130 11.70 12.20 -1.80
C GLU A 130 11.72 10.84 -2.52
N ALA A 131 10.66 10.01 -2.39
CA ALA A 131 10.58 8.71 -3.06
C ALA A 131 10.66 8.83 -4.60
N HIS A 132 9.99 9.82 -5.17
CA HIS A 132 10.04 10.08 -6.61
C HIS A 132 11.42 10.53 -7.10
N LYS A 133 12.22 11.22 -6.29
CA LYS A 133 13.63 11.52 -6.62
C LYS A 133 14.48 10.25 -6.77
N TYR A 134 14.12 9.18 -6.06
CA TYR A 134 14.75 7.86 -6.18
C TYR A 134 14.15 7.01 -7.32
N GLY A 135 13.13 7.50 -8.03
CA GLY A 135 12.39 6.76 -9.05
C GLY A 135 11.57 5.63 -8.47
N MET A 136 11.13 5.75 -7.21
CA MET A 136 10.25 4.78 -6.55
C MET A 136 8.80 5.25 -6.61
N GLU A 137 7.89 4.35 -6.95
CA GLU A 137 6.45 4.58 -6.85
C GLU A 137 5.99 4.59 -5.40
N VAL A 138 4.97 5.38 -5.09
CA VAL A 138 4.33 5.45 -3.77
C VAL A 138 2.86 5.12 -3.88
N HIS A 139 2.48 3.98 -3.31
CA HIS A 139 1.08 3.60 -3.16
C HIS A 139 0.59 3.96 -1.75
N ALA A 140 -0.48 4.76 -1.68
CA ALA A 140 -1.10 5.10 -0.41
C ALA A 140 -1.85 3.88 0.16
N TRP A 141 -1.39 3.38 1.30
CA TRP A 141 -1.94 2.20 1.96
C TRP A 141 -2.98 2.56 3.01
N LEU A 142 -4.17 1.97 2.91
CA LEU A 142 -5.29 2.18 3.81
C LEU A 142 -5.76 0.86 4.43
N ASN A 143 -6.09 0.89 5.73
CA ASN A 143 -6.91 -0.13 6.38
C ASN A 143 -8.38 0.30 6.26
N PRO A 144 -9.24 -0.38 5.49
CA PRO A 144 -10.52 0.21 5.06
C PRO A 144 -11.46 0.55 6.21
N TYR A 145 -11.85 -0.41 7.04
CA TYR A 145 -12.88 -0.19 8.08
C TYR A 145 -12.33 -0.03 9.49
N ARG A 146 -11.01 -0.10 9.65
CA ARG A 146 -10.38 -0.09 10.95
C ARG A 146 -10.44 1.29 11.60
N VAL A 147 -11.01 1.38 12.82
CA VAL A 147 -11.11 2.63 13.59
C VAL A 147 -10.08 2.66 14.72
N SER A 148 -9.81 1.53 15.34
CA SER A 148 -8.85 1.37 16.42
C SER A 148 -8.24 -0.04 16.39
N LEU A 149 -7.44 -0.39 17.40
CA LEU A 149 -6.95 -1.77 17.56
C LEU A 149 -8.08 -2.76 17.81
N ASP A 150 -9.19 -2.31 18.40
CA ASP A 150 -10.26 -3.16 18.92
C ASP A 150 -11.56 -3.04 18.12
N TYR A 151 -11.79 -1.93 17.40
CA TYR A 151 -13.08 -1.63 16.81
C TYR A 151 -12.98 -1.26 15.33
N TYR A 152 -14.05 -1.60 14.60
CA TYR A 152 -14.21 -1.38 13.17
C TYR A 152 -15.55 -0.73 12.87
N TYR A 153 -15.65 0.02 11.81
CA TYR A 153 -16.93 0.35 11.21
C TYR A 153 -17.57 -0.90 10.61
N ASP A 154 -18.89 -1.01 10.69
CA ASP A 154 -19.62 -2.10 10.05
C ASP A 154 -19.53 -1.95 8.51
N PRO A 155 -18.95 -2.93 7.78
CA PRO A 155 -18.84 -2.86 6.32
C PRO A 155 -20.19 -2.88 5.57
N GLU A 156 -21.29 -3.28 6.23
CA GLU A 156 -22.64 -3.19 5.68
C GLU A 156 -23.23 -1.77 5.75
N ASP A 157 -22.66 -0.91 6.60
CA ASP A 157 -23.07 0.49 6.71
C ASP A 157 -22.54 1.29 5.51
N GLU A 158 -23.44 1.84 4.70
CA GLU A 158 -23.10 2.67 3.54
C GLU A 158 -22.18 3.86 3.93
N ALA A 159 -22.44 4.48 5.10
CA ALA A 159 -21.60 5.55 5.61
C ALA A 159 -20.15 5.10 5.86
N SER A 160 -19.92 3.86 6.25
CA SER A 160 -18.58 3.29 6.40
C SER A 160 -17.83 3.19 5.07
N THR A 161 -18.53 2.76 4.01
CA THR A 161 -17.99 2.75 2.64
C THR A 161 -17.70 4.17 2.14
N ASP A 162 -18.60 5.11 2.34
CA ASP A 162 -18.40 6.52 1.99
C ASP A 162 -17.22 7.14 2.72
N ARG A 163 -16.98 6.74 3.97
CA ARG A 163 -15.81 7.17 4.75
C ARG A 163 -14.49 6.73 4.12
N VAL A 164 -14.41 5.47 3.67
CA VAL A 164 -13.24 4.93 2.95
C VAL A 164 -13.06 5.65 1.62
N LEU A 165 -14.13 5.82 0.84
CA LEU A 165 -14.10 6.52 -0.44
C LEU A 165 -13.67 7.99 -0.29
N THR A 166 -14.03 8.63 0.83
CA THR A 166 -13.58 9.99 1.12
C THR A 166 -12.05 10.04 1.26
N ALA A 167 -11.45 9.10 1.99
CA ALA A 167 -9.99 9.02 2.11
C ALA A 167 -9.33 8.77 0.73
N VAL A 168 -9.89 7.85 -0.06
CA VAL A 168 -9.40 7.57 -1.43
C VAL A 168 -9.45 8.81 -2.31
N ARG A 169 -10.57 9.55 -2.31
CA ARG A 169 -10.72 10.77 -3.12
C ARG A 169 -9.77 11.88 -2.68
N GLU A 170 -9.58 12.07 -1.36
CA GLU A 170 -8.61 13.04 -0.85
C GLU A 170 -7.18 12.69 -1.30
N LEU A 171 -6.78 11.41 -1.20
CA LEU A 171 -5.45 10.97 -1.60
C LEU A 171 -5.22 11.07 -3.12
N LEU A 172 -6.21 10.75 -3.94
CA LEU A 172 -6.12 10.91 -5.40
C LEU A 172 -6.05 12.39 -5.83
N ALA A 173 -6.67 13.28 -5.05
CA ALA A 173 -6.59 14.72 -5.26
C ALA A 173 -5.36 15.36 -4.61
N PHE A 174 -4.61 14.61 -3.79
CA PHE A 174 -3.44 15.08 -3.09
C PHE A 174 -2.30 15.36 -4.07
N GLU A 175 -1.62 16.49 -3.85
CA GLU A 175 -0.45 16.90 -4.63
C GLU A 175 0.52 17.63 -3.72
N SER A 176 1.79 17.29 -3.79
CA SER A 176 2.90 17.98 -3.12
C SER A 176 3.98 18.30 -4.13
N SER A 177 4.28 19.60 -4.31
CA SER A 177 5.29 20.09 -5.27
C SER A 177 5.11 19.56 -6.71
N GLY A 178 3.88 19.27 -7.13
CA GLY A 178 3.55 18.68 -8.45
C GLY A 178 3.56 17.16 -8.48
N GLU A 179 3.99 16.49 -7.40
CA GLU A 179 4.01 15.04 -7.28
C GLU A 179 2.68 14.50 -6.75
N LYS A 180 2.24 13.35 -7.27
CA LYS A 180 1.02 12.65 -6.89
C LYS A 180 1.32 11.19 -6.57
N ILE A 181 0.44 10.54 -5.79
CA ILE A 181 0.55 9.10 -5.54
C ILE A 181 0.37 8.30 -6.83
N ASP A 182 1.05 7.17 -6.92
CA ASP A 182 0.99 6.25 -8.07
C ASP A 182 -0.16 5.25 -7.95
N GLY A 183 -0.56 4.94 -6.70
CA GLY A 183 -1.62 3.98 -6.46
C GLY A 183 -2.31 4.12 -5.11
N ILE A 184 -3.46 3.43 -5.03
CA ILE A 184 -4.19 3.15 -3.79
C ILE A 184 -4.04 1.68 -3.47
N HIS A 185 -3.78 1.36 -2.21
CA HIS A 185 -3.60 0.00 -1.73
C HIS A 185 -4.44 -0.26 -0.47
N LEU A 186 -5.22 -1.33 -0.46
CA LEU A 186 -5.94 -1.77 0.74
C LEU A 186 -5.26 -2.98 1.40
N ASP A 187 -5.28 -3.00 2.73
CA ASP A 187 -4.98 -4.17 3.55
C ASP A 187 -6.21 -5.09 3.70
N ASP A 188 -6.07 -6.20 4.41
CA ASP A 188 -7.07 -7.24 4.64
C ASP A 188 -8.09 -6.93 5.75
N TYR A 189 -8.12 -5.68 6.27
CA TYR A 189 -9.00 -5.28 7.38
C TYR A 189 -10.44 -5.02 6.94
N PHE A 190 -11.10 -6.07 6.41
CA PHE A 190 -12.53 -6.07 6.06
C PHE A 190 -13.37 -6.53 7.26
N TYR A 191 -13.68 -7.83 7.34
CA TYR A 191 -14.34 -8.45 8.51
C TYR A 191 -13.29 -9.15 9.37
N HIS A 192 -12.48 -8.37 10.04
CA HIS A 192 -11.39 -8.89 10.87
C HIS A 192 -11.90 -9.29 12.26
N ALA A 193 -11.19 -10.22 12.93
CA ALA A 193 -11.49 -10.59 14.31
C ALA A 193 -11.21 -9.42 15.25
N ALA A 194 -12.24 -8.61 15.51
CA ALA A 194 -12.21 -7.43 16.35
C ALA A 194 -12.99 -7.67 17.64
N LYS A 195 -12.84 -6.80 18.64
CA LYS A 195 -13.71 -6.81 19.82
C LYS A 195 -15.15 -6.40 19.47
N GLY A 196 -15.32 -5.58 18.44
CA GLY A 196 -16.65 -5.20 17.98
C GLY A 196 -16.66 -4.29 16.76
N TYR A 197 -17.86 -4.17 16.24
CA TYR A 197 -18.23 -3.30 15.13
C TYR A 197 -19.25 -2.28 15.62
N TYR A 198 -19.39 -1.19 14.91
CA TYR A 198 -20.46 -0.22 15.11
C TYR A 198 -20.74 0.56 13.82
N ARG A 199 -21.94 1.10 13.71
CA ARG A 199 -22.34 2.00 12.64
C ARG A 199 -21.86 3.41 12.94
N MET A 200 -21.54 4.18 11.92
CA MET A 200 -21.04 5.55 12.10
C MET A 200 -22.05 6.49 12.78
N ASP A 201 -23.35 6.25 12.59
CA ASP A 201 -24.44 7.01 13.21
C ASP A 201 -24.75 6.58 14.65
N SER A 202 -24.21 5.45 15.11
CA SER A 202 -24.48 4.84 16.43
C SER A 202 -23.20 4.31 17.09
N PRO A 203 -22.20 5.15 17.37
CA PRO A 203 -20.88 4.71 17.80
C PRO A 203 -20.84 4.07 19.21
N ASP A 204 -21.88 4.24 20.01
CA ASP A 204 -22.01 3.63 21.33
C ASP A 204 -22.60 2.22 21.27
N ASP A 205 -23.34 1.87 20.21
CA ASP A 205 -23.99 0.58 20.00
C ASP A 205 -23.02 -0.39 19.34
N LYS A 206 -22.16 -1.01 20.14
CA LYS A 206 -21.14 -1.95 19.69
C LYS A 206 -21.62 -3.38 19.74
N TYR A 207 -21.32 -4.15 18.71
CA TYR A 207 -21.72 -5.55 18.55
C TYR A 207 -20.62 -6.40 17.89
N ALA A 208 -20.69 -7.71 18.12
CA ALA A 208 -19.86 -8.66 17.37
C ALA A 208 -20.51 -8.99 16.02
N ILE A 209 -19.69 -9.27 14.99
CA ILE A 209 -20.18 -9.87 13.75
C ILE A 209 -19.70 -11.32 13.69
N VAL A 210 -20.65 -12.25 13.58
CA VAL A 210 -20.43 -13.69 13.52
C VAL A 210 -20.92 -14.26 12.19
N GLY A 211 -20.44 -15.43 11.80
CA GLY A 211 -20.81 -16.06 10.54
C GLY A 211 -22.11 -16.87 10.62
N SER A 212 -22.49 -17.30 11.82
CA SER A 212 -23.68 -18.10 12.08
C SER A 212 -24.18 -17.94 13.51
N GLU A 213 -25.41 -18.39 13.81
CA GLU A 213 -26.00 -18.38 15.16
C GLU A 213 -25.21 -19.25 16.16
N GLU A 214 -24.54 -20.30 15.68
CA GLU A 214 -23.71 -21.17 16.51
C GLU A 214 -22.46 -20.46 17.04
N GLU A 215 -21.99 -19.41 16.35
CA GLU A 215 -20.80 -18.61 16.70
C GLU A 215 -21.14 -17.43 17.63
N ARG A 216 -22.40 -17.29 18.04
CA ARG A 216 -22.84 -16.18 18.90
C ARG A 216 -21.97 -16.07 20.18
N PRO A 217 -21.59 -14.86 20.59
CA PRO A 217 -20.85 -14.69 21.83
C PRO A 217 -21.72 -15.05 23.05
N ALA A 218 -21.08 -15.43 24.15
CA ALA A 218 -21.78 -15.73 25.41
C ALA A 218 -22.46 -14.49 26.01
N GLU A 219 -21.91 -13.30 25.74
CA GLU A 219 -22.41 -12.01 26.24
C GLU A 219 -22.24 -10.94 25.18
N GLY A 220 -23.08 -9.90 25.23
CA GLY A 220 -23.05 -8.75 24.34
C GLY A 220 -23.92 -8.90 23.10
N ASP A 221 -24.09 -7.78 22.39
CA ASP A 221 -24.88 -7.75 21.15
C ASP A 221 -24.08 -8.33 20.00
N TYR A 222 -24.79 -8.97 19.07
CA TYR A 222 -24.17 -9.53 17.88
C TYR A 222 -25.10 -9.45 16.67
N LYS A 223 -24.48 -9.59 15.50
CA LYS A 223 -25.13 -9.63 14.20
C LYS A 223 -24.59 -10.82 13.40
N VAL A 224 -25.46 -11.58 12.79
CA VAL A 224 -25.07 -12.67 11.89
C VAL A 224 -24.88 -12.09 10.49
N VAL A 225 -23.68 -12.28 9.93
CA VAL A 225 -23.36 -11.93 8.54
C VAL A 225 -22.58 -13.09 7.94
N THR A 226 -23.22 -13.81 7.03
CA THR A 226 -22.62 -14.98 6.37
C THR A 226 -21.39 -14.59 5.53
N ALA A 227 -20.52 -15.55 5.24
CA ALA A 227 -19.35 -15.31 4.38
C ALA A 227 -19.73 -14.74 3.00
N ALA A 228 -20.88 -15.16 2.44
CA ALA A 228 -21.36 -14.62 1.16
C ALA A 228 -21.79 -13.15 1.28
N GLU A 229 -22.50 -12.79 2.35
CA GLU A 229 -22.88 -11.39 2.61
C GLU A 229 -21.65 -10.51 2.87
N LYS A 230 -20.67 -11.00 3.65
CA LYS A 230 -19.39 -10.30 3.85
C LYS A 230 -18.71 -9.98 2.52
N ARG A 231 -18.59 -10.97 1.62
CA ARG A 231 -18.00 -10.74 0.29
C ARG A 231 -18.81 -9.75 -0.55
N ASN A 232 -20.13 -9.82 -0.52
CA ASN A 232 -20.97 -8.88 -1.27
C ASN A 232 -20.77 -7.43 -0.79
N ASN A 233 -20.71 -7.21 0.53
CA ASN A 233 -20.50 -5.89 1.12
C ASN A 233 -19.12 -5.33 0.73
N VAL A 234 -18.08 -6.15 0.85
CA VAL A 234 -16.70 -5.75 0.50
C VAL A 234 -16.57 -5.53 -1.01
N ASN A 235 -17.16 -6.40 -1.85
CA ASN A 235 -17.17 -6.25 -3.31
C ASN A 235 -17.81 -4.93 -3.76
N SER A 236 -18.84 -4.48 -3.08
CA SER A 236 -19.48 -3.19 -3.39
C SER A 236 -18.50 -2.03 -3.18
N MET A 237 -17.80 -2.00 -2.04
CA MET A 237 -16.77 -0.99 -1.75
C MET A 237 -15.58 -1.09 -2.73
N VAL A 238 -15.05 -2.29 -2.95
CA VAL A 238 -13.89 -2.53 -3.83
C VAL A 238 -14.18 -2.06 -5.25
N ARG A 239 -15.36 -2.34 -5.79
CA ARG A 239 -15.78 -1.89 -7.12
C ARG A 239 -15.87 -0.36 -7.22
N GLU A 240 -16.41 0.31 -6.21
CA GLU A 240 -16.49 1.77 -6.17
C GLU A 240 -15.12 2.42 -6.07
N ILE A 241 -14.21 1.85 -5.27
CA ILE A 241 -12.81 2.31 -5.19
C ILE A 241 -12.13 2.13 -6.54
N TYR A 242 -12.22 0.93 -7.14
CA TYR A 242 -11.64 0.65 -8.45
C TYR A 242 -12.09 1.67 -9.49
N ARG A 243 -13.40 1.93 -9.58
CA ARG A 243 -13.95 2.93 -10.50
C ARG A 243 -13.36 4.31 -10.24
N THR A 244 -13.33 4.75 -8.98
CA THR A 244 -12.82 6.06 -8.57
C THR A 244 -11.33 6.23 -8.90
N VAL A 245 -10.52 5.19 -8.65
CA VAL A 245 -9.08 5.19 -8.91
C VAL A 245 -8.80 5.15 -10.42
N SER A 246 -9.53 4.32 -11.17
CA SER A 246 -9.39 4.21 -12.63
C SER A 246 -9.79 5.51 -13.35
N GLU A 247 -10.85 6.20 -12.89
CA GLU A 247 -11.26 7.51 -13.41
C GLU A 247 -10.18 8.59 -13.17
N ALA A 248 -9.41 8.45 -12.10
CA ALA A 248 -8.27 9.33 -11.80
C ALA A 248 -6.98 8.96 -12.57
N GLY A 249 -6.97 7.84 -13.28
CA GLY A 249 -5.79 7.33 -14.00
C GLY A 249 -4.68 6.77 -13.10
N SER A 250 -5.03 6.33 -11.89
CA SER A 250 -4.12 5.73 -10.90
C SER A 250 -4.35 4.21 -10.82
N THR A 251 -3.56 3.51 -10.01
CA THR A 251 -3.57 2.05 -9.86
C THR A 251 -4.18 1.62 -8.53
N PHE A 252 -4.96 0.54 -8.51
CA PHE A 252 -5.61 0.02 -7.30
C PHE A 252 -5.30 -1.45 -7.04
N GLY A 253 -4.93 -1.78 -5.82
CA GLY A 253 -4.75 -3.18 -5.42
C GLY A 253 -5.00 -3.46 -3.95
N ILE A 254 -5.00 -4.76 -3.62
CA ILE A 254 -5.35 -5.28 -2.29
C ILE A 254 -4.34 -6.34 -1.85
N SER A 255 -4.00 -6.36 -0.55
CA SER A 255 -3.21 -7.43 0.06
C SER A 255 -4.05 -8.28 1.02
N PRO A 256 -4.67 -9.38 0.55
CA PRO A 256 -5.37 -10.32 1.41
C PRO A 256 -4.42 -11.10 2.32
N ALA A 257 -4.96 -11.76 3.35
CA ALA A 257 -4.18 -12.43 4.42
C ALA A 257 -3.31 -13.63 3.94
N GLY A 258 -3.41 -14.03 2.70
CA GLY A 258 -2.63 -15.12 2.12
C GLY A 258 -3.08 -16.52 2.58
N ASN A 259 -4.22 -16.61 3.24
CA ASN A 259 -4.93 -17.85 3.52
C ASN A 259 -6.29 -17.81 2.84
N TYR A 260 -6.40 -18.48 1.70
CA TYR A 260 -7.57 -18.43 0.84
C TYR A 260 -8.90 -18.65 1.59
N ASP A 261 -8.98 -19.68 2.45
CA ASP A 261 -10.23 -19.95 3.17
C ASP A 261 -10.57 -18.85 4.18
N ASN A 262 -9.57 -18.34 4.89
CA ASN A 262 -9.76 -17.21 5.81
C ASN A 262 -10.14 -15.94 5.06
N ASP A 263 -9.50 -15.67 3.93
CA ASP A 263 -9.81 -14.53 3.06
C ASP A 263 -11.27 -14.57 2.61
N MET A 264 -11.72 -15.70 2.05
CA MET A 264 -13.09 -15.91 1.60
C MET A 264 -14.12 -15.79 2.73
N ASN A 265 -13.76 -16.17 3.96
CA ASN A 265 -14.61 -16.07 5.15
C ASN A 265 -14.65 -14.67 5.75
N SER A 266 -13.60 -13.87 5.57
CA SER A 266 -13.51 -12.50 6.08
C SER A 266 -13.90 -11.42 5.08
N GLY A 267 -14.46 -11.80 3.93
CA GLY A 267 -15.01 -10.88 2.95
C GLY A 267 -14.09 -10.56 1.77
N ALA A 268 -12.85 -11.06 1.76
CA ALA A 268 -11.95 -10.93 0.62
C ALA A 268 -12.35 -11.96 -0.47
N ASP A 269 -13.03 -11.51 -1.50
CA ASP A 269 -13.56 -12.36 -2.59
C ASP A 269 -12.50 -12.64 -3.66
N ILE A 270 -11.53 -13.48 -3.30
CA ILE A 270 -10.39 -13.82 -4.15
C ILE A 270 -10.85 -14.37 -5.51
N ASP A 271 -11.90 -15.20 -5.51
CA ASP A 271 -12.42 -15.80 -6.73
C ASP A 271 -12.92 -14.74 -7.72
N THR A 272 -13.70 -13.78 -7.24
CA THR A 272 -14.22 -12.68 -8.07
C THR A 272 -13.08 -11.74 -8.51
N TRP A 273 -12.23 -11.32 -7.59
CA TRP A 273 -11.18 -10.34 -7.89
C TRP A 273 -10.13 -10.84 -8.88
N LEU A 274 -9.87 -12.15 -8.91
CA LEU A 274 -8.89 -12.77 -9.82
C LEU A 274 -9.53 -13.37 -11.10
N SER A 275 -10.86 -13.34 -11.24
CA SER A 275 -11.53 -13.85 -12.44
C SER A 275 -12.31 -12.79 -13.22
N GLU A 276 -12.77 -11.72 -12.57
CA GLU A 276 -13.55 -10.66 -13.19
C GLU A 276 -12.77 -9.35 -13.29
N ASP A 277 -13.03 -8.56 -14.32
CA ASP A 277 -12.50 -7.22 -14.46
C ASP A 277 -13.33 -6.22 -13.62
N GLY A 278 -12.72 -5.08 -13.25
CA GLY A 278 -13.42 -3.99 -12.58
C GLY A 278 -13.38 -4.03 -11.06
N TYR A 279 -12.45 -4.79 -10.48
CA TYR A 279 -12.23 -4.86 -9.04
C TYR A 279 -10.85 -4.40 -8.62
N ILE A 280 -9.79 -4.87 -9.26
CA ILE A 280 -8.41 -4.58 -8.89
C ILE A 280 -7.51 -4.54 -10.13
N ASP A 281 -6.41 -3.78 -10.07
CA ASP A 281 -5.32 -3.85 -11.04
C ASP A 281 -4.24 -4.84 -10.59
N TYR A 282 -4.09 -5.05 -9.27
CA TYR A 282 -3.16 -6.03 -8.71
C TYR A 282 -3.62 -6.59 -7.37
N ILE A 283 -3.08 -7.77 -7.04
CA ILE A 283 -3.25 -8.43 -5.74
C ILE A 283 -1.90 -8.80 -5.15
N ILE A 284 -1.78 -8.72 -3.80
CA ILE A 284 -0.56 -9.09 -3.06
C ILE A 284 -0.92 -10.01 -1.89
N PRO A 285 -1.20 -11.30 -2.10
CA PRO A 285 -1.44 -12.21 -0.97
C PRO A 285 -0.25 -12.23 -0.01
N GLN A 286 -0.51 -12.11 1.29
CA GLN A 286 0.49 -12.07 2.36
C GLN A 286 0.97 -13.49 2.71
N ILE A 287 1.78 -14.10 1.84
CA ILE A 287 2.22 -15.50 2.00
C ILE A 287 3.44 -15.56 2.94
N TYR A 288 3.18 -15.40 4.23
CA TYR A 288 4.19 -15.22 5.28
C TYR A 288 4.67 -16.55 5.92
N TRP A 289 4.79 -17.62 5.16
CA TRP A 289 5.26 -18.94 5.60
C TRP A 289 6.47 -19.40 4.82
N THR A 290 7.17 -20.40 5.37
CA THR A 290 8.19 -21.13 4.61
C THR A 290 7.63 -22.47 4.13
N ASP A 291 8.41 -23.21 3.32
CA ASP A 291 8.12 -24.59 2.96
C ASP A 291 8.64 -25.61 3.99
N GLN A 292 8.95 -25.13 5.15
CA GLN A 292 9.25 -25.95 6.32
C GLN A 292 8.28 -25.60 7.47
N TRP A 293 6.99 -25.55 7.17
CA TRP A 293 5.97 -25.26 8.17
C TRP A 293 5.48 -26.53 8.89
N GLY A 294 4.99 -26.37 10.13
CA GLY A 294 4.61 -27.45 11.04
C GLY A 294 5.74 -27.85 11.97
N ASP A 295 5.43 -28.60 13.04
CA ASP A 295 6.38 -28.96 14.09
C ASP A 295 7.61 -29.72 13.56
N ASP A 296 7.43 -30.51 12.51
CA ASP A 296 8.47 -31.28 11.82
C ASP A 296 8.99 -30.62 10.54
N GLY A 297 8.44 -29.45 10.17
CA GLY A 297 8.81 -28.72 8.97
C GLY A 297 8.48 -29.44 7.66
N SER A 298 7.49 -30.33 7.65
CA SER A 298 7.18 -31.18 6.49
C SER A 298 6.15 -30.57 5.52
N THR A 299 5.54 -29.43 5.86
CA THR A 299 4.50 -28.80 5.04
C THR A 299 5.09 -27.69 4.17
N THR A 300 4.89 -27.77 2.85
CA THR A 300 5.29 -26.78 1.84
C THR A 300 4.31 -25.61 1.79
N MET A 301 4.19 -24.91 2.93
CA MET A 301 3.11 -23.93 3.12
C MET A 301 3.20 -22.74 2.16
N PHE A 302 4.40 -22.25 1.87
CA PHE A 302 4.59 -21.16 0.93
C PHE A 302 4.15 -21.57 -0.48
N THR A 303 4.71 -22.66 -1.00
CA THR A 303 4.42 -23.20 -2.33
C THR A 303 2.93 -23.54 -2.47
N ASP A 304 2.32 -24.19 -1.48
CA ASP A 304 0.91 -24.59 -1.54
C ASP A 304 -0.02 -23.37 -1.63
N ARG A 305 0.22 -22.33 -0.82
CA ARG A 305 -0.58 -21.11 -0.86
C ARG A 305 -0.37 -20.32 -2.15
N LEU A 306 0.86 -20.19 -2.60
CA LEU A 306 1.18 -19.53 -3.88
C LEU A 306 0.43 -20.20 -5.04
N ASN A 307 0.42 -21.53 -5.09
CA ASN A 307 -0.28 -22.30 -6.11
C ASN A 307 -1.80 -22.04 -6.07
N ILE A 308 -2.42 -22.06 -4.88
CA ILE A 308 -3.86 -21.80 -4.73
C ILE A 308 -4.24 -20.45 -5.34
N PHE A 309 -3.52 -19.37 -5.01
CA PHE A 309 -3.83 -18.04 -5.55
C PHE A 309 -3.56 -17.94 -7.05
N LEU A 310 -2.46 -18.53 -7.56
CA LEU A 310 -2.15 -18.51 -8.99
C LEU A 310 -3.19 -19.27 -9.83
N GLU A 311 -3.73 -20.38 -9.30
CA GLU A 311 -4.81 -21.12 -9.96
C GLU A 311 -6.11 -20.32 -10.11
N LYS A 312 -6.35 -19.37 -9.20
CA LYS A 312 -7.51 -18.47 -9.23
C LYS A 312 -7.37 -17.36 -10.27
N ARG A 313 -6.15 -16.98 -10.64
CA ARG A 313 -5.88 -15.89 -11.59
C ARG A 313 -6.35 -16.25 -13.00
N LYS A 314 -7.43 -15.59 -13.46
CA LYS A 314 -8.04 -15.76 -14.80
C LYS A 314 -8.10 -14.45 -15.58
N ASN A 315 -8.03 -13.30 -14.90
CA ASN A 315 -8.03 -11.97 -15.51
C ASN A 315 -6.62 -11.41 -15.69
N LYS A 316 -6.51 -10.11 -15.98
CA LYS A 316 -5.23 -9.41 -16.25
C LYS A 316 -4.61 -8.77 -15.00
N ALA A 317 -5.24 -8.90 -13.83
CA ALA A 317 -4.70 -8.34 -12.61
C ALA A 317 -3.26 -8.83 -12.38
N LYS A 318 -2.37 -7.92 -12.01
CA LYS A 318 -1.00 -8.28 -11.66
C LYS A 318 -1.00 -9.06 -10.37
N PHE A 319 -0.09 -10.03 -10.28
CA PHE A 319 0.03 -10.90 -9.13
C PHE A 319 1.41 -10.72 -8.49
N TYR A 320 1.43 -10.09 -7.35
CA TYR A 320 2.63 -9.92 -6.54
C TYR A 320 2.53 -10.78 -5.29
N VAL A 321 3.65 -11.09 -4.65
CA VAL A 321 3.67 -11.95 -3.45
C VAL A 321 4.19 -11.18 -2.25
N GLY A 322 3.41 -11.13 -1.17
CA GLY A 322 3.83 -10.57 0.10
C GLY A 322 4.75 -11.53 0.86
N LEU A 323 5.94 -11.07 1.23
CA LEU A 323 6.99 -11.85 1.88
C LEU A 323 7.33 -11.32 3.28
N ALA A 324 7.58 -12.23 4.23
CA ALA A 324 7.72 -11.92 5.65
C ALA A 324 9.15 -11.58 6.06
N LEU A 325 9.66 -10.41 5.66
CA LEU A 325 10.99 -9.97 6.12
C LEU A 325 11.08 -9.87 7.66
N TYR A 326 9.98 -9.59 8.36
CA TYR A 326 9.95 -9.51 9.82
C TYR A 326 10.21 -10.84 10.54
N LYS A 327 9.95 -11.97 9.88
CA LYS A 327 10.16 -13.30 10.47
C LYS A 327 11.65 -13.71 10.55
N THR A 328 12.51 -12.98 9.88
CA THR A 328 13.98 -13.16 9.99
C THR A 328 14.51 -12.92 11.40
N GLN A 329 13.74 -12.25 12.29
CA GLN A 329 14.07 -12.13 13.71
C GLN A 329 14.06 -13.48 14.47
N LYS A 330 13.58 -14.55 13.86
CA LYS A 330 13.59 -15.93 14.37
C LYS A 330 12.82 -16.16 15.68
N THR A 331 12.09 -15.17 16.17
CA THR A 331 11.26 -15.25 17.38
C THR A 331 9.79 -15.35 17.01
N GLY A 332 9.02 -16.15 17.79
CA GLY A 332 7.60 -16.34 17.53
C GLY A 332 7.26 -17.23 16.31
N ASN A 333 8.25 -17.97 15.80
CA ASN A 333 8.10 -18.83 14.62
C ASN A 333 8.09 -20.34 15.01
N SER A 334 7.51 -20.70 16.14
CA SER A 334 7.54 -22.08 16.66
C SER A 334 6.95 -23.10 15.69
N ASN A 335 5.93 -22.71 14.93
CA ASN A 335 5.26 -23.58 13.95
C ASN A 335 5.79 -23.40 12.52
N ASP A 336 6.85 -22.62 12.34
CA ASP A 336 7.48 -22.36 11.04
C ASP A 336 9.00 -22.37 11.19
N PRO A 337 9.58 -23.54 11.49
CA PRO A 337 11.00 -23.67 11.82
C PRO A 337 11.94 -23.33 10.67
N GLY A 338 11.46 -23.26 9.43
CA GLY A 338 12.27 -22.82 8.29
C GLY A 338 12.98 -21.49 8.54
N TRP A 339 12.35 -20.56 9.25
CA TRP A 339 12.96 -19.26 9.61
C TRP A 339 14.13 -19.38 10.59
N THR A 340 14.26 -20.49 11.30
CA THR A 340 15.37 -20.75 12.23
C THR A 340 16.41 -21.72 11.69
N TRP A 341 16.04 -22.56 10.72
CA TRP A 341 16.93 -23.61 10.19
C TRP A 341 17.90 -23.09 9.12
N LYS A 342 17.49 -22.06 8.39
CA LYS A 342 18.30 -21.48 7.29
C LYS A 342 18.08 -19.98 7.17
N ASP A 343 18.94 -19.30 6.44
CA ASP A 343 18.89 -17.87 6.15
C ASP A 343 18.80 -17.62 4.61
N THR A 344 18.15 -18.55 3.88
CA THR A 344 17.94 -18.49 2.42
C THR A 344 16.47 -18.54 2.02
N ASN A 345 15.56 -18.41 2.99
CA ASN A 345 14.13 -18.55 2.74
C ASN A 345 13.63 -17.53 1.71
N LEU A 346 13.97 -16.25 1.88
CA LEU A 346 13.54 -15.20 0.95
C LEU A 346 14.13 -15.42 -0.45
N ALA A 347 15.39 -15.82 -0.56
CA ALA A 347 16.02 -16.08 -1.87
C ALA A 347 15.31 -17.23 -2.60
N GLU A 348 15.04 -18.34 -1.90
CA GLU A 348 14.31 -19.49 -2.45
C GLU A 348 12.87 -19.11 -2.86
N GLN A 349 12.19 -18.29 -2.05
CA GLN A 349 10.85 -17.78 -2.36
C GLN A 349 10.87 -16.89 -3.60
N LEU A 350 11.88 -16.03 -3.77
CA LEU A 350 12.03 -15.20 -4.98
C LEU A 350 12.28 -16.02 -6.24
N ASP A 351 13.08 -17.08 -6.14
CA ASP A 351 13.32 -18.00 -7.26
C ASP A 351 12.01 -18.70 -7.67
N GLU A 352 11.22 -19.16 -6.71
CA GLU A 352 9.93 -19.80 -6.97
C GLU A 352 8.89 -18.82 -7.54
N ILE A 353 8.79 -17.59 -7.02
CA ILE A 353 7.94 -16.51 -7.56
C ILE A 353 8.23 -16.28 -9.04
N LYS A 354 9.51 -16.21 -9.37
CA LYS A 354 9.96 -16.03 -10.76
C LYS A 354 9.65 -17.25 -11.64
N GLU A 355 9.90 -18.46 -11.14
CA GLU A 355 9.63 -19.72 -11.86
C GLU A 355 8.15 -19.88 -12.16
N LYS A 356 7.27 -19.54 -11.20
CA LYS A 356 5.82 -19.64 -11.35
C LYS A 356 5.20 -18.48 -12.12
N GLY A 357 5.98 -17.47 -12.52
CA GLY A 357 5.52 -16.36 -13.36
C GLY A 357 4.64 -15.35 -12.62
N ALA A 358 4.85 -15.14 -11.31
CA ALA A 358 4.30 -13.99 -10.63
C ALA A 358 5.01 -12.70 -11.06
N ASP A 359 4.31 -11.57 -10.99
CA ASP A 359 4.75 -10.29 -11.56
C ASP A 359 5.73 -9.53 -10.63
N GLY A 360 5.95 -10.00 -9.39
CA GLY A 360 6.87 -9.39 -8.43
C GLY A 360 6.57 -9.76 -6.98
N TYR A 361 7.13 -8.99 -6.06
CA TYR A 361 7.02 -9.26 -4.62
C TYR A 361 7.02 -7.98 -3.79
N VAL A 362 6.57 -8.09 -2.53
CA VAL A 362 6.56 -6.99 -1.58
C VAL A 362 7.00 -7.49 -0.20
N PHE A 363 7.99 -6.86 0.40
CA PHE A 363 8.49 -7.21 1.74
C PHE A 363 7.69 -6.56 2.86
N PHE A 364 7.30 -7.31 3.86
CA PHE A 364 6.79 -6.81 5.12
C PHE A 364 7.83 -7.02 6.22
N SER A 365 8.56 -6.00 6.70
CA SER A 365 8.32 -4.59 6.48
C SER A 365 9.61 -3.75 6.57
N ALA A 366 9.48 -2.46 6.33
CA ALA A 366 10.54 -1.48 6.11
C ALA A 366 11.64 -1.45 7.19
N GLN A 367 11.28 -1.47 8.49
CA GLN A 367 12.27 -1.39 9.57
C GLN A 367 13.27 -2.55 9.55
N PHE A 368 12.90 -3.71 8.96
CA PHE A 368 13.75 -4.89 8.93
C PHE A 368 14.91 -4.78 7.93
N LEU A 369 14.87 -3.81 7.02
CA LEU A 369 16.05 -3.46 6.20
C LEU A 369 17.24 -3.01 7.07
N PHE A 370 16.95 -2.44 8.26
CA PHE A 370 17.95 -1.92 9.20
C PHE A 370 18.27 -2.87 10.37
N ARG A 371 17.61 -4.03 10.44
CA ARG A 371 17.78 -4.95 11.56
C ARG A 371 18.85 -6.01 11.26
N ASN A 372 19.74 -6.22 12.22
CA ASN A 372 20.78 -7.23 12.09
C ASN A 372 20.23 -8.65 11.87
N CYS A 373 19.04 -8.95 12.37
CA CYS A 373 18.41 -10.27 12.19
C CYS A 373 18.07 -10.57 10.72
N ALA A 374 17.81 -9.55 9.89
CA ALA A 374 17.49 -9.74 8.48
C ALA A 374 18.74 -9.77 7.56
N LYS A 375 19.91 -9.45 8.10
CA LYS A 375 21.12 -9.22 7.32
C LYS A 375 21.54 -10.43 6.47
N GLU A 376 21.48 -11.63 7.02
CA GLU A 376 21.87 -12.86 6.30
C GLU A 376 20.88 -13.16 5.17
N GLU A 377 19.58 -13.14 5.43
CA GLU A 377 18.54 -13.29 4.40
C GLU A 377 18.69 -12.24 3.29
N LEU A 378 18.82 -10.95 3.66
CA LEU A 378 19.00 -9.86 2.71
C LEU A 378 20.30 -9.96 1.90
N SER A 379 21.38 -10.49 2.49
CA SER A 379 22.64 -10.70 1.77
C SER A 379 22.53 -11.78 0.70
N ASN A 380 21.67 -12.78 0.92
CA ASN A 380 21.44 -13.86 -0.02
C ASN A 380 20.57 -13.45 -1.22
N LEU A 381 19.81 -12.32 -1.13
CA LEU A 381 19.03 -11.78 -2.26
C LEU A 381 19.92 -11.25 -3.40
N ARG A 382 21.19 -10.94 -3.13
CA ARG A 382 22.12 -10.32 -4.09
C ARG A 382 22.92 -11.34 -4.91
N ARG A 383 22.59 -12.62 -4.79
CA ARG A 383 23.23 -13.69 -5.55
C ARG A 383 22.39 -14.02 -6.76
#